data_5c7e8848e74cf3a980114c83a3039315
#
_entry.id   5c7e8848e74cf3a980114c83a3039315
#
_cell.length_a   1.000
_cell.length_b   1.000
_cell.length_c   1.000
_cell.angle_alpha   90.00
_cell.angle_beta   90.00
_cell.angle_gamma   90.00
#
_symmetry.space_group_name_H-M   'P 1'
#
loop_
_entity.id
_entity.type
_entity.pdbx_description
1 polymer ?
#
loop_
_entity_poly.entity_id
_entity_poly.type
_entity_poly.pdbx_seq_one_letter_code
_entity_poly.pdbx_strand_id
1 'polypeptide(L)'
;MDWGQYLFVREEIPEQLAKNLTRKTSWHETPEGKGVVLLCSGTDPYQNKQTANVTRGAVKALLQNNKRIRILTRSPLWLNDIDILKNPNVVVGMSLPYLSDELSRQIEPNAPLPSERYKALIKGYEAGCRLYVAVAPTPPSMTLDDFKKHLYEIMKFNPEVIFWEPINARGTNGKRMIAAGLEFTTSIMTRHSWAEYFKRQWNDIEEAAQEVGCLDRLHIWPDPELRGYVDDAKLDSWLYRPTVEKWDNPKISTTRVKSIKSVRKTSQLAMLTKHRA
;
A
#
# COMPACT_ATOMS: atom_id res chain seq x y z
N MET A 1 -25.83 -5.54 -8.99
CA MET A 1 -24.62 -6.40 -8.93
C MET A 1 -23.92 -6.10 -7.62
N ASP A 2 -23.62 -7.12 -6.84
CA ASP A 2 -22.95 -6.92 -5.57
C ASP A 2 -21.45 -6.70 -5.76
N TRP A 3 -20.88 -5.84 -4.92
CA TRP A 3 -19.44 -5.58 -4.93
C TRP A 3 -18.65 -6.89 -4.74
N GLY A 4 -17.66 -7.11 -5.62
CA GLY A 4 -16.82 -8.31 -5.62
C GLY A 4 -17.32 -9.46 -6.50
N GLN A 5 -18.53 -9.37 -7.07
CA GLN A 5 -19.11 -10.39 -7.97
C GLN A 5 -18.93 -10.06 -9.46
N TYR A 6 -18.32 -8.93 -9.78
CA TYR A 6 -18.08 -8.52 -11.16
C TYR A 6 -16.71 -7.85 -11.29
N LEU A 7 -16.15 -7.91 -12.48
CA LEU A 7 -14.92 -7.22 -12.86
C LEU A 7 -15.12 -6.59 -14.24
N PHE A 8 -14.98 -5.27 -14.31
CA PHE A 8 -14.90 -4.55 -15.57
C PHE A 8 -13.44 -4.19 -15.88
N VAL A 9 -12.93 -4.72 -16.95
CA VAL A 9 -11.55 -4.44 -17.41
C VAL A 9 -11.61 -3.39 -18.51
N ARG A 10 -10.89 -2.30 -18.28
CA ARG A 10 -10.77 -1.18 -19.24
C ARG A 10 -9.54 -1.43 -20.12
N GLU A 11 -9.72 -2.19 -21.18
CA GLU A 11 -8.64 -2.63 -22.08
C GLU A 11 -7.97 -1.47 -22.81
N GLU A 12 -8.69 -0.37 -23.01
CA GLU A 12 -8.23 0.85 -23.69
C GLU A 12 -7.23 1.70 -22.88
N ILE A 13 -7.03 1.41 -21.59
CA ILE A 13 -6.18 2.20 -20.70
C ILE A 13 -4.76 2.41 -21.22
N PRO A 14 -4.03 1.38 -21.71
CA PRO A 14 -2.67 1.55 -22.21
C PRO A 14 -2.57 2.56 -23.34
N GLU A 15 -3.50 2.51 -24.30
CA GLU A 15 -3.53 3.42 -25.44
C GLU A 15 -3.89 4.83 -25.05
N GLN A 16 -4.93 5.00 -24.18
CA GLN A 16 -5.32 6.30 -23.67
C GLN A 16 -4.20 6.94 -22.87
N LEU A 17 -3.51 6.15 -22.03
CA LEU A 17 -2.38 6.60 -21.25
C LEU A 17 -1.23 7.06 -22.16
N ALA A 18 -0.87 6.26 -23.16
CA ALA A 18 0.17 6.61 -24.12
C ALA A 18 -0.14 7.95 -24.82
N LYS A 19 -1.39 8.15 -25.31
CA LYS A 19 -1.84 9.42 -25.90
C LYS A 19 -1.76 10.59 -24.93
N ASN A 20 -2.11 10.39 -23.67
CA ASN A 20 -2.07 11.44 -22.65
C ASN A 20 -0.63 11.83 -22.27
N LEU A 21 0.28 10.88 -22.25
CA LEU A 21 1.69 11.12 -21.92
C LEU A 21 2.44 11.91 -23.00
N THR A 22 1.98 11.90 -24.26
CA THR A 22 2.56 12.72 -25.35
C THR A 22 2.11 14.17 -25.33
N ARG A 23 1.04 14.49 -24.59
CA ARG A 23 0.55 15.88 -24.49
C ARG A 23 1.49 16.71 -23.60
N LYS A 24 1.71 17.98 -23.95
CA LYS A 24 2.43 18.96 -23.12
C LYS A 24 1.63 19.39 -21.87
N THR A 25 0.99 18.48 -21.19
CA THR A 25 0.37 18.74 -19.90
C THR A 25 1.46 18.66 -18.83
N SER A 26 1.51 19.63 -17.94
CA SER A 26 2.41 19.59 -16.80
C SER A 26 2.10 18.35 -15.98
N TRP A 27 2.97 17.37 -16.06
CA TRP A 27 3.01 16.27 -15.10
C TRP A 27 3.35 16.85 -13.75
N HIS A 28 2.49 16.59 -12.76
CA HIS A 28 2.68 17.15 -11.44
C HIS A 28 4.04 16.70 -10.89
N GLU A 29 4.99 17.60 -10.88
CA GLU A 29 6.25 17.37 -10.18
C GLU A 29 6.01 17.70 -8.72
N THR A 30 6.39 16.77 -7.84
CA THR A 30 6.49 17.08 -6.43
C THR A 30 7.77 17.87 -6.19
N PRO A 31 7.87 18.64 -5.11
CA PRO A 31 9.10 19.36 -4.79
C PRO A 31 10.33 18.46 -4.61
N GLU A 32 10.07 17.18 -4.32
CA GLU A 32 11.09 16.14 -4.19
C GLU A 32 11.47 15.50 -5.53
N GLY A 33 10.92 15.98 -6.63
CA GLY A 33 11.20 15.52 -7.98
C GLY A 33 9.96 15.07 -8.75
N LYS A 34 10.18 14.24 -9.77
CA LYS A 34 9.10 13.72 -10.62
C LYS A 34 8.17 12.84 -9.82
N GLY A 35 6.86 13.05 -9.94
CA GLY A 35 5.85 12.25 -9.27
C GLY A 35 5.92 10.77 -9.61
N VAL A 36 5.46 9.93 -8.69
CA VAL A 36 5.36 8.48 -8.84
C VAL A 36 3.94 8.11 -9.19
N VAL A 37 3.74 7.27 -10.22
CA VAL A 37 2.44 6.73 -10.59
C VAL A 37 2.17 5.49 -9.75
N LEU A 38 1.19 5.57 -8.85
CA LEU A 38 0.71 4.42 -8.11
C LEU A 38 -0.35 3.68 -8.93
N LEU A 39 -0.06 2.43 -9.30
CA LEU A 39 -1.03 1.52 -9.88
C LEU A 39 -1.71 0.74 -8.74
N CYS A 40 -3.06 0.72 -8.76
CA CYS A 40 -3.96 -0.02 -7.86
C CYS A 40 -4.33 0.62 -6.53
N SER A 41 -4.73 1.85 -6.57
CA SER A 41 -5.41 2.47 -5.41
C SER A 41 -6.84 1.96 -5.18
N GLY A 42 -7.47 1.28 -6.14
CA GLY A 42 -8.88 0.85 -6.06
C GLY A 42 -9.12 -0.63 -6.35
N THR A 43 -8.27 -1.26 -7.16
CA THR A 43 -8.40 -2.68 -7.57
C THR A 43 -7.02 -3.29 -7.73
N ASP A 44 -6.91 -4.63 -7.69
CA ASP A 44 -5.62 -5.30 -7.91
C ASP A 44 -5.27 -5.32 -9.40
N PRO A 45 -4.10 -4.82 -9.83
CA PRO A 45 -3.70 -4.74 -11.24
C PRO A 45 -3.37 -6.12 -11.82
N TYR A 46 -3.13 -7.11 -10.98
CA TYR A 46 -2.82 -8.48 -11.38
C TYR A 46 -3.88 -9.48 -10.90
N GLN A 47 -5.13 -9.04 -10.77
CA GLN A 47 -6.23 -9.89 -10.27
C GLN A 47 -6.45 -11.14 -11.14
N ASN A 48 -6.27 -11.02 -12.46
CA ASN A 48 -6.31 -12.12 -13.41
C ASN A 48 -5.43 -11.81 -14.64
N LYS A 49 -5.38 -12.73 -15.62
CA LYS A 49 -4.58 -12.57 -16.84
C LYS A 49 -4.98 -11.34 -17.68
N GLN A 50 -6.27 -11.00 -17.74
CA GLN A 50 -6.76 -9.86 -18.52
C GLN A 50 -6.32 -8.54 -17.89
N THR A 51 -6.47 -8.37 -16.58
CA THR A 51 -5.98 -7.18 -15.86
C THR A 51 -4.45 -7.10 -15.93
N ALA A 52 -3.73 -8.23 -15.84
CA ALA A 52 -2.28 -8.27 -15.98
C ALA A 52 -1.83 -7.75 -17.35
N ASN A 53 -2.52 -8.13 -18.45
CA ASN A 53 -2.21 -7.62 -19.79
C ASN A 53 -2.38 -6.10 -19.90
N VAL A 54 -3.46 -5.56 -19.35
CA VAL A 54 -3.70 -4.10 -19.29
C VAL A 54 -2.61 -3.41 -18.45
N THR A 55 -2.27 -3.98 -17.30
CA THR A 55 -1.20 -3.47 -16.44
C THR A 55 0.14 -3.45 -17.15
N ARG A 56 0.51 -4.54 -17.82
CA ARG A 56 1.73 -4.62 -18.63
C ARG A 56 1.79 -3.53 -19.70
N GLY A 57 0.68 -3.31 -20.42
CA GLY A 57 0.57 -2.23 -21.41
C GLY A 57 0.75 -0.84 -20.80
N ALA A 58 0.10 -0.58 -19.66
CA ALA A 58 0.22 0.68 -18.94
C ALA A 58 1.65 0.92 -18.44
N VAL A 59 2.29 -0.09 -17.85
CA VAL A 59 3.69 -0.02 -17.40
C VAL A 59 4.62 0.30 -18.56
N LYS A 60 4.48 -0.36 -19.72
CA LYS A 60 5.28 -0.06 -20.91
C LYS A 60 5.12 1.38 -21.37
N ALA A 61 3.89 1.89 -21.44
CA ALA A 61 3.63 3.29 -21.82
C ALA A 61 4.26 4.30 -20.85
N LEU A 62 4.20 4.02 -19.55
CA LEU A 62 4.83 4.85 -18.52
C LEU A 62 6.35 4.83 -18.63
N LEU A 63 6.97 3.66 -18.80
CA LEU A 63 8.43 3.51 -18.92
C LEU A 63 8.97 4.17 -20.17
N GLN A 64 8.28 4.09 -21.31
CA GLN A 64 8.63 4.81 -22.54
C GLN A 64 8.66 6.32 -22.37
N ASN A 65 7.96 6.84 -21.36
CA ASN A 65 7.90 8.25 -20.99
C ASN A 65 8.69 8.58 -19.72
N ASN A 66 9.64 7.73 -19.31
CA ASN A 66 10.51 7.90 -18.13
C ASN A 66 9.75 8.17 -16.83
N LYS A 67 8.56 7.57 -16.66
CA LYS A 67 7.77 7.72 -15.43
C LYS A 67 8.20 6.71 -14.37
N ARG A 68 8.16 7.14 -13.11
CA ARG A 68 8.36 6.30 -11.95
C ARG A 68 7.06 5.61 -11.58
N ILE A 69 7.12 4.34 -11.26
CA ILE A 69 5.94 3.49 -11.08
C ILE A 69 6.05 2.74 -9.77
N ARG A 70 5.00 2.81 -8.97
CA ARG A 70 4.78 1.95 -7.82
C ARG A 70 3.58 1.05 -8.10
N ILE A 71 3.73 -0.24 -7.89
CA ILE A 71 2.67 -1.23 -8.07
C ILE A 71 2.41 -1.87 -6.71
N LEU A 72 1.14 -2.04 -6.33
CA LEU A 72 0.75 -2.85 -5.18
C LEU A 72 -0.19 -3.96 -5.64
N THR A 73 0.08 -5.20 -5.28
CA THR A 73 -0.75 -6.36 -5.66
C THR A 73 -0.75 -7.42 -4.56
N ARG A 74 -1.75 -8.29 -4.57
CA ARG A 74 -1.78 -9.55 -3.81
C ARG A 74 -1.43 -10.75 -4.68
N SER A 75 -1.38 -10.56 -6.01
CA SER A 75 -1.31 -11.66 -6.96
C SER A 75 0.13 -11.95 -7.39
N PRO A 76 0.60 -13.20 -7.35
CA PRO A 76 1.89 -13.61 -7.91
C PRO A 76 1.98 -13.47 -9.44
N LEU A 77 0.88 -13.18 -10.14
CA LEU A 77 0.88 -13.06 -11.62
C LEU A 77 1.84 -11.98 -12.15
N TRP A 78 2.23 -11.00 -11.33
CA TRP A 78 3.22 -9.98 -11.70
C TRP A 78 4.59 -10.58 -12.09
N LEU A 79 4.91 -11.80 -11.64
CA LEU A 79 6.14 -12.49 -12.00
C LEU A 79 6.25 -12.72 -13.54
N ASN A 80 5.13 -12.78 -14.26
CA ASN A 80 5.15 -12.90 -15.72
C ASN A 80 5.66 -11.64 -16.42
N ASP A 81 5.77 -10.53 -15.70
CA ASP A 81 6.19 -9.23 -16.21
C ASP A 81 7.57 -8.79 -15.69
N ILE A 82 8.34 -9.70 -15.09
CA ILE A 82 9.68 -9.40 -14.52
C ILE A 82 10.57 -8.70 -15.56
N ASP A 83 10.47 -9.06 -16.83
CA ASP A 83 11.25 -8.49 -17.93
C ASP A 83 11.16 -6.95 -17.99
N ILE A 84 9.99 -6.39 -17.66
CA ILE A 84 9.76 -4.93 -17.61
C ILE A 84 9.78 -4.38 -16.18
N LEU A 85 9.43 -5.18 -15.17
CA LEU A 85 9.31 -4.73 -13.79
C LEU A 85 10.66 -4.59 -13.07
N LYS A 86 11.73 -5.24 -13.57
CA LYS A 86 13.11 -5.02 -13.07
C LYS A 86 13.72 -3.68 -13.49
N ASN A 87 12.97 -2.83 -14.20
CA ASN A 87 13.40 -1.48 -14.56
C ASN A 87 13.59 -0.63 -13.28
N PRO A 88 14.68 0.17 -13.17
CA PRO A 88 14.94 1.00 -11.98
C PRO A 88 13.84 2.04 -11.68
N ASN A 89 13.00 2.36 -12.66
CA ASN A 89 11.83 3.23 -12.46
C ASN A 89 10.59 2.50 -11.93
N VAL A 90 10.68 1.22 -11.57
CA VAL A 90 9.56 0.44 -11.05
C VAL A 90 9.89 -0.09 -9.66
N VAL A 91 8.97 0.06 -8.73
CA VAL A 91 8.98 -0.62 -7.44
C VAL A 91 7.72 -1.47 -7.32
N VAL A 92 7.88 -2.77 -7.14
CA VAL A 92 6.77 -3.70 -6.98
C VAL A 92 6.53 -3.99 -5.51
N GLY A 93 5.31 -3.82 -5.06
CA GLY A 93 4.88 -4.15 -3.72
C GLY A 93 3.88 -5.27 -3.67
N MET A 94 3.93 -6.04 -2.61
CA MET A 94 2.88 -7.01 -2.31
C MET A 94 2.30 -6.76 -0.92
N SER A 95 0.96 -6.90 -0.82
CA SER A 95 0.31 -6.97 0.48
C SER A 95 0.63 -8.33 1.11
N LEU A 96 1.31 -8.30 2.23
CA LEU A 96 1.66 -9.46 3.04
C LEU A 96 1.40 -9.11 4.51
N PRO A 97 0.13 -9.08 4.95
CA PRO A 97 -0.22 -8.62 6.30
C PRO A 97 0.21 -9.58 7.41
N TYR A 98 0.39 -10.84 7.10
CA TYR A 98 0.81 -11.93 7.99
C TYR A 98 1.39 -13.08 7.16
N LEU A 99 2.02 -14.08 7.83
CA LEU A 99 2.62 -15.25 7.15
C LEU A 99 1.71 -16.51 7.18
N SER A 100 0.67 -16.52 8.02
CA SER A 100 -0.19 -17.69 8.19
C SER A 100 -1.16 -17.87 7.04
N ASP A 101 -1.02 -18.98 6.30
CA ASP A 101 -1.97 -19.39 5.26
C ASP A 101 -3.34 -19.73 5.84
N GLU A 102 -3.39 -20.29 7.05
CA GLU A 102 -4.64 -20.62 7.73
C GLU A 102 -5.43 -19.35 8.08
N LEU A 103 -4.76 -18.36 8.66
CA LEU A 103 -5.38 -17.05 8.95
C LEU A 103 -5.85 -16.36 7.67
N SER A 104 -5.09 -16.49 6.58
CA SER A 104 -5.48 -15.94 5.28
C SER A 104 -6.76 -16.57 4.74
N ARG A 105 -6.93 -17.87 4.86
CA ARG A 105 -8.18 -18.53 4.42
C ARG A 105 -9.41 -18.03 5.17
N GLN A 106 -9.24 -17.58 6.41
CA GLN A 106 -10.32 -17.00 7.20
C GLN A 106 -10.62 -15.54 6.81
N ILE A 107 -9.58 -14.72 6.63
CA ILE A 107 -9.73 -13.26 6.42
C ILE A 107 -9.83 -12.88 4.94
N GLU A 108 -9.05 -13.54 4.07
CA GLU A 108 -8.94 -13.25 2.65
C GLU A 108 -9.13 -14.54 1.80
N PRO A 109 -10.26 -15.26 1.90
CA PRO A 109 -10.43 -16.62 1.33
C PRO A 109 -10.23 -16.69 -0.19
N ASN A 110 -10.41 -15.58 -0.90
CA ASN A 110 -10.28 -15.49 -2.37
C ASN A 110 -8.95 -14.90 -2.84
N ALA A 111 -8.05 -14.59 -1.91
CA ALA A 111 -6.74 -14.03 -2.27
C ALA A 111 -5.67 -15.14 -2.34
N PRO A 112 -4.61 -14.99 -3.14
CA PRO A 112 -3.46 -15.88 -3.10
C PRO A 112 -2.89 -15.98 -1.68
N LEU A 113 -2.43 -17.17 -1.28
CA LEU A 113 -1.96 -17.42 0.07
C LEU A 113 -0.69 -16.60 0.39
N PRO A 114 -0.47 -16.22 1.67
CA PRO A 114 0.76 -15.57 2.11
C PRO A 114 2.04 -16.30 1.69
N SER A 115 2.05 -17.63 1.74
CA SER A 115 3.17 -18.45 1.29
C SER A 115 3.46 -18.29 -0.21
N GLU A 116 2.43 -18.10 -1.04
CA GLU A 116 2.58 -17.85 -2.49
C GLU A 116 3.09 -16.42 -2.75
N ARG A 117 2.56 -15.44 -2.02
CA ARG A 117 2.99 -14.04 -2.08
C ARG A 117 4.46 -13.89 -1.65
N TYR A 118 4.84 -14.56 -0.57
CA TYR A 118 6.21 -14.59 -0.07
C TYR A 118 7.18 -15.19 -1.11
N LYS A 119 6.84 -16.36 -1.69
CA LYS A 119 7.63 -16.98 -2.76
C LYS A 119 7.77 -16.05 -3.98
N ALA A 120 6.72 -15.28 -4.30
CA ALA A 120 6.78 -14.33 -5.40
C ALA A 120 7.74 -13.17 -5.11
N LEU A 121 7.77 -12.67 -3.87
CA LEU A 121 8.72 -11.64 -3.44
C LEU A 121 10.17 -12.13 -3.52
N ILE A 122 10.45 -13.34 -3.05
CA ILE A 122 11.79 -13.94 -3.17
C ILE A 122 12.22 -14.04 -4.64
N LYS A 123 11.37 -14.59 -5.52
CA LYS A 123 11.68 -14.68 -6.96
C LYS A 123 11.90 -13.32 -7.61
N GLY A 124 11.12 -12.32 -7.24
CA GLY A 124 11.31 -10.95 -7.71
C GLY A 124 12.63 -10.35 -7.27
N TYR A 125 13.02 -10.56 -6.01
CA TYR A 125 14.31 -10.13 -5.47
C TYR A 125 15.47 -10.79 -6.21
N GLU A 126 15.44 -12.09 -6.39
CA GLU A 126 16.43 -12.85 -7.13
C GLU A 126 16.55 -12.40 -8.61
N ALA A 127 15.44 -11.95 -9.19
CA ALA A 127 15.41 -11.41 -10.55
C ALA A 127 15.89 -9.94 -10.64
N GLY A 128 16.20 -9.29 -9.52
CA GLY A 128 16.66 -7.91 -9.47
C GLY A 128 15.55 -6.84 -9.49
N CYS A 129 14.31 -7.20 -9.16
CA CYS A 129 13.24 -6.23 -8.99
C CYS A 129 13.43 -5.42 -7.70
N ARG A 130 13.09 -4.15 -7.75
CA ARG A 130 12.96 -3.29 -6.56
C ARG A 130 11.64 -3.61 -5.88
N LEU A 131 11.66 -3.85 -4.57
CA LEU A 131 10.50 -4.36 -3.85
C LEU A 131 10.12 -3.48 -2.65
N TYR A 132 8.84 -3.46 -2.32
CA TYR A 132 8.34 -3.03 -1.03
C TYR A 132 7.24 -3.98 -0.53
N VAL A 133 6.94 -3.94 0.76
CA VAL A 133 5.88 -4.77 1.35
C VAL A 133 4.86 -3.89 2.04
N ALA A 134 3.58 -4.23 1.85
CA ALA A 134 2.51 -3.70 2.67
C ALA A 134 2.11 -4.78 3.71
N VAL A 135 2.58 -4.61 4.94
CA VAL A 135 2.11 -5.35 6.11
C VAL A 135 0.76 -4.76 6.51
N ALA A 136 -0.21 -4.91 5.61
CA ALA A 136 -1.51 -4.25 5.67
C ALA A 136 -2.59 -5.04 4.91
N PRO A 137 -3.79 -5.17 5.52
CA PRO A 137 -4.13 -4.78 6.88
C PRO A 137 -3.83 -5.91 7.89
N THR A 138 -3.27 -5.58 9.05
CA THR A 138 -2.98 -6.56 10.11
C THR A 138 -4.20 -6.76 11.02
N PRO A 139 -4.56 -8.02 11.38
CA PRO A 139 -5.67 -8.30 12.28
C PRO A 139 -5.30 -8.06 13.76
N PRO A 140 -6.28 -7.91 14.66
CA PRO A 140 -6.03 -7.68 16.09
C PRO A 140 -5.25 -8.80 16.79
N SER A 141 -5.23 -10.01 16.23
CA SER A 141 -4.53 -11.16 16.78
C SER A 141 -3.00 -11.12 16.62
N MET A 142 -2.48 -10.22 15.79
CA MET A 142 -1.02 -10.06 15.64
C MET A 142 -0.39 -9.59 16.94
N THR A 143 0.63 -10.32 17.38
CA THR A 143 1.43 -10.01 18.58
C THR A 143 2.79 -9.43 18.20
N LEU A 144 3.52 -8.92 19.20
CA LEU A 144 4.90 -8.47 19.03
C LEU A 144 5.79 -9.56 18.40
N ASP A 145 5.67 -10.81 18.89
CA ASP A 145 6.46 -11.93 18.37
C ASP A 145 6.09 -12.29 16.92
N ASP A 146 4.81 -12.16 16.55
CA ASP A 146 4.39 -12.33 15.16
C ASP A 146 5.00 -11.25 14.26
N PHE A 147 5.01 -10.00 14.70
CA PHE A 147 5.68 -8.92 13.97
C PHE A 147 7.18 -9.14 13.83
N LYS A 148 7.88 -9.58 14.88
CA LYS A 148 9.32 -9.90 14.83
C LYS A 148 9.62 -10.98 13.79
N LYS A 149 8.90 -12.10 13.84
CA LYS A 149 9.02 -13.19 12.86
C LYS A 149 8.72 -12.71 11.44
N HIS A 150 7.66 -11.93 11.29
CA HIS A 150 7.22 -11.44 10.00
C HIS A 150 8.26 -10.49 9.39
N LEU A 151 8.74 -9.50 10.14
CA LEU A 151 9.74 -8.55 9.68
C LEU A 151 11.08 -9.24 9.37
N TYR A 152 11.49 -10.23 10.18
CA TYR A 152 12.68 -11.03 9.91
C TYR A 152 12.57 -11.74 8.54
N GLU A 153 11.44 -12.36 8.24
CA GLU A 153 11.21 -13.01 6.95
C GLU A 153 11.18 -11.97 5.78
N ILE A 154 10.54 -10.84 5.97
CA ILE A 154 10.48 -9.76 4.98
C ILE A 154 11.89 -9.23 4.64
N MET A 155 12.75 -9.11 5.62
CA MET A 155 14.11 -8.59 5.40
C MET A 155 14.99 -9.49 4.54
N LYS A 156 14.65 -10.77 4.34
CA LYS A 156 15.38 -11.70 3.46
C LYS A 156 15.40 -11.29 2.00
N PHE A 157 14.39 -10.53 1.54
CA PHE A 157 14.37 -10.00 0.17
C PHE A 157 14.58 -8.48 0.10
N ASN A 158 15.14 -7.88 1.15
CA ASN A 158 15.68 -6.52 1.20
C ASN A 158 14.73 -5.44 0.65
N PRO A 159 13.47 -5.33 1.11
CA PRO A 159 12.52 -4.35 0.60
C PRO A 159 13.00 -2.92 0.89
N GLU A 160 12.67 -1.98 0.00
CA GLU A 160 13.02 -0.56 0.20
C GLU A 160 12.18 0.09 1.30
N VAL A 161 10.89 -0.29 1.38
CA VAL A 161 9.94 0.24 2.35
C VAL A 161 9.03 -0.90 2.83
N ILE A 162 8.69 -0.86 4.09
CA ILE A 162 7.69 -1.72 4.74
C ILE A 162 6.56 -0.82 5.23
N PHE A 163 5.45 -0.78 4.52
CA PHE A 163 4.25 -0.07 4.97
C PHE A 163 3.49 -0.90 5.97
N TRP A 164 3.01 -0.27 7.03
CA TRP A 164 2.13 -0.93 7.99
C TRP A 164 0.86 -0.14 8.24
N GLU A 165 -0.26 -0.87 8.29
CA GLU A 165 -1.58 -0.39 8.65
C GLU A 165 -2.40 -1.53 9.25
N PRO A 166 -3.13 -1.34 10.37
CA PRO A 166 -4.03 -2.33 10.92
C PRO A 166 -5.39 -2.35 10.21
N ILE A 167 -6.17 -3.41 10.44
CA ILE A 167 -7.56 -3.49 9.93
C ILE A 167 -8.37 -2.31 10.44
N ASN A 168 -9.15 -1.72 9.53
CA ASN A 168 -10.08 -0.66 9.83
C ASN A 168 -11.52 -1.11 9.48
N ALA A 169 -12.38 -1.24 10.49
CA ALA A 169 -13.76 -1.69 10.36
C ALA A 169 -14.75 -0.55 10.02
N ARG A 170 -14.34 0.39 9.17
CA ARG A 170 -15.16 1.58 8.82
C ARG A 170 -16.37 1.29 7.97
N GLY A 171 -17.42 2.08 8.19
CA GLY A 171 -18.63 2.10 7.37
C GLY A 171 -19.31 0.74 7.27
N THR A 172 -19.62 0.31 6.05
CA THR A 172 -20.26 -1.01 5.79
C THR A 172 -19.27 -2.17 5.87
N ASN A 173 -17.96 -1.90 5.87
CA ASN A 173 -16.93 -2.94 5.88
C ASN A 173 -16.99 -3.79 7.16
N GLY A 174 -17.11 -3.15 8.32
CA GLY A 174 -17.25 -3.86 9.59
C GLY A 174 -18.46 -4.80 9.62
N LYS A 175 -19.62 -4.35 9.10
CA LYS A 175 -20.83 -5.20 8.99
C LYS A 175 -20.61 -6.41 8.10
N ARG A 176 -19.90 -6.23 6.97
CA ARG A 176 -19.56 -7.34 6.06
C ARG A 176 -18.59 -8.33 6.70
N MET A 177 -17.61 -7.84 7.44
CA MET A 177 -16.64 -8.67 8.16
C MET A 177 -17.34 -9.53 9.23
N ILE A 178 -18.27 -8.95 10.01
CA ILE A 178 -19.08 -9.69 10.99
C ILE A 178 -19.94 -10.73 10.27
N ALA A 179 -20.61 -10.37 9.19
CA ALA A 179 -21.43 -11.30 8.41
C ALA A 179 -20.61 -12.45 7.79
N ALA A 180 -19.32 -12.23 7.55
CA ALA A 180 -18.36 -13.24 7.11
C ALA A 180 -17.79 -14.09 8.25
N GLY A 181 -18.24 -13.91 9.50
CA GLY A 181 -17.80 -14.70 10.66
C GLY A 181 -16.48 -14.23 11.27
N LEU A 182 -16.00 -13.03 10.93
CA LEU A 182 -14.78 -12.48 11.53
C LEU A 182 -15.09 -11.86 12.90
N GLU A 183 -15.15 -12.71 13.93
CA GLU A 183 -15.59 -12.34 15.29
C GLU A 183 -14.76 -11.21 15.91
N PHE A 184 -13.46 -11.13 15.63
CA PHE A 184 -12.60 -10.05 16.12
C PHE A 184 -13.08 -8.66 15.70
N THR A 185 -13.90 -8.55 14.65
CA THR A 185 -14.40 -7.27 14.15
C THR A 185 -15.19 -6.51 15.21
N THR A 186 -15.94 -7.23 16.06
CA THR A 186 -16.73 -6.62 17.14
C THR A 186 -15.86 -5.84 18.12
N SER A 187 -14.64 -6.31 18.38
CA SER A 187 -13.69 -5.68 19.31
C SER A 187 -13.10 -4.36 18.79
N ILE A 188 -13.22 -4.07 17.49
CA ILE A 188 -12.66 -2.87 16.83
C ILE A 188 -13.72 -1.97 16.16
N MET A 189 -15.01 -2.18 16.49
CA MET A 189 -16.10 -1.42 15.84
C MET A 189 -16.26 0.01 16.35
N THR A 190 -15.88 0.28 17.60
CA THR A 190 -15.96 1.64 18.15
C THR A 190 -14.67 2.40 17.85
N ARG A 191 -14.77 3.74 17.73
CA ARG A 191 -13.58 4.58 17.54
C ARG A 191 -12.54 4.37 18.66
N HIS A 192 -12.99 4.26 19.90
CA HIS A 192 -12.11 4.05 21.05
C HIS A 192 -11.39 2.69 20.96
N SER A 193 -12.14 1.60 20.81
CA SER A 193 -11.55 0.24 20.75
C SER A 193 -10.62 0.09 19.54
N TRP A 194 -10.99 0.67 18.40
CA TRP A 194 -10.12 0.69 17.22
C TRP A 194 -8.82 1.49 17.47
N ALA A 195 -8.90 2.65 18.12
CA ALA A 195 -7.74 3.47 18.40
C ALA A 195 -6.77 2.79 19.40
N GLU A 196 -7.30 2.12 20.44
CA GLU A 196 -6.47 1.35 21.39
C GLU A 196 -5.80 0.15 20.71
N TYR A 197 -6.52 -0.55 19.85
CA TYR A 197 -5.96 -1.61 19.02
C TYR A 197 -4.85 -1.10 18.10
N PHE A 198 -5.09 0.02 17.39
CA PHE A 198 -4.11 0.66 16.53
C PHE A 198 -2.85 1.02 17.32
N LYS A 199 -3.01 1.72 18.45
CA LYS A 199 -1.92 2.17 19.31
C LYS A 199 -1.07 1.00 19.82
N ARG A 200 -1.71 -0.08 20.26
CA ARG A 200 -1.01 -1.30 20.69
C ARG A 200 -0.15 -1.85 19.55
N GLN A 201 -0.74 -2.14 18.41
CA GLN A 201 0.00 -2.71 17.28
C GLN A 201 1.04 -1.77 16.70
N TRP A 202 0.82 -0.45 16.77
CA TRP A 202 1.83 0.53 16.39
C TRP A 202 3.09 0.40 17.25
N ASN A 203 2.93 0.30 18.57
CA ASN A 203 4.07 0.09 19.47
C ASN A 203 4.74 -1.25 19.19
N ASP A 204 3.96 -2.32 19.02
CA ASP A 204 4.47 -3.67 18.75
C ASP A 204 5.31 -3.71 17.46
N ILE A 205 4.85 -3.10 16.37
CA ILE A 205 5.59 -3.11 15.10
C ILE A 205 6.84 -2.21 15.11
N GLU A 206 6.79 -1.07 15.81
CA GLU A 206 7.98 -0.22 15.99
C GLU A 206 9.05 -0.94 16.81
N GLU A 207 8.67 -1.60 17.91
CA GLU A 207 9.57 -2.39 18.74
C GLU A 207 10.14 -3.57 17.94
N ALA A 208 9.30 -4.31 17.22
CA ALA A 208 9.75 -5.39 16.35
C ALA A 208 10.73 -4.91 15.28
N ALA A 209 10.45 -3.77 14.64
CA ALA A 209 11.31 -3.20 13.61
C ALA A 209 12.65 -2.72 14.16
N GLN A 210 12.68 -2.22 15.39
CA GLN A 210 13.91 -1.85 16.08
C GLN A 210 14.76 -3.08 16.39
N GLU A 211 14.18 -4.15 16.93
CA GLU A 211 14.89 -5.38 17.27
C GLU A 211 15.40 -6.11 16.01
N VAL A 212 14.62 -6.13 14.93
CA VAL A 212 15.03 -6.74 13.65
C VAL A 212 16.03 -5.86 12.88
N GLY A 213 16.18 -4.58 13.25
CA GLY A 213 17.11 -3.64 12.61
C GLY A 213 16.58 -3.09 11.28
N CYS A 214 15.27 -2.91 11.15
CA CYS A 214 14.63 -2.39 9.92
C CYS A 214 13.73 -1.17 10.14
N LEU A 215 13.89 -0.46 11.25
CA LEU A 215 13.07 0.70 11.60
C LEU A 215 13.21 1.85 10.57
N ASP A 216 14.35 1.97 9.92
CA ASP A 216 14.60 2.95 8.85
C ASP A 216 13.75 2.68 7.59
N ARG A 217 13.29 1.45 7.40
CA ARG A 217 12.44 1.02 6.29
C ARG A 217 10.96 1.00 6.65
N LEU A 218 10.62 1.03 7.93
CA LEU A 218 9.23 1.04 8.38
C LEU A 218 8.56 2.37 8.05
N HIS A 219 7.38 2.30 7.49
CA HIS A 219 6.50 3.43 7.26
C HIS A 219 5.11 3.14 7.83
N ILE A 220 4.81 3.75 8.96
CA ILE A 220 3.48 3.68 9.58
C ILE A 220 2.52 4.52 8.76
N TRP A 221 1.33 4.00 8.48
CA TRP A 221 0.26 4.71 7.79
C TRP A 221 -0.88 5.03 8.76
N PRO A 222 -0.70 6.03 9.63
CA PRO A 222 -1.68 6.34 10.65
C PRO A 222 -2.86 7.10 10.07
N ASP A 223 -3.99 6.97 10.74
CA ASP A 223 -5.18 7.73 10.44
C ASP A 223 -5.24 9.03 11.26
N PRO A 224 -5.63 10.17 10.68
CA PRO A 224 -5.85 11.41 11.42
C PRO A 224 -6.86 11.29 12.57
N GLU A 225 -7.76 10.29 12.53
CA GLU A 225 -8.74 10.04 13.59
C GLU A 225 -8.14 9.51 14.89
N LEU A 226 -6.85 9.15 14.89
CA LEU A 226 -6.08 8.79 16.10
C LEU A 226 -5.74 10.00 16.99
N ARG A 227 -6.00 11.22 16.52
CA ARG A 227 -5.75 12.42 17.30
C ARG A 227 -6.53 12.38 18.63
N GLY A 228 -5.80 12.62 19.72
CA GLY A 228 -6.31 12.48 21.08
C GLY A 228 -6.27 11.08 21.69
N TYR A 229 -5.85 10.05 20.92
CA TYR A 229 -5.60 8.68 21.40
C TYR A 229 -4.11 8.33 21.45
N VAL A 230 -3.34 8.94 20.58
CA VAL A 230 -1.88 8.85 20.55
C VAL A 230 -1.29 10.24 20.67
N ASP A 231 0.00 10.34 21.01
CA ASP A 231 0.70 11.62 21.04
C ASP A 231 0.59 12.35 19.70
N ASP A 232 0.14 13.60 19.74
CA ASP A 232 -0.14 14.36 18.51
C ASP A 232 1.15 14.67 17.72
N ALA A 233 2.28 14.87 18.39
CA ALA A 233 3.55 15.11 17.71
C ALA A 233 4.05 13.83 17.03
N LYS A 234 3.91 12.67 17.69
CA LYS A 234 4.19 11.35 17.11
C LYS A 234 3.29 11.11 15.90
N LEU A 235 1.98 11.36 16.02
CA LEU A 235 1.02 11.19 14.92
C LEU A 235 1.38 12.09 13.73
N ASP A 236 1.65 13.37 13.96
CA ASP A 236 2.00 14.32 12.91
C ASP A 236 3.33 13.96 12.21
N SER A 237 4.29 13.42 12.95
CA SER A 237 5.57 13.00 12.38
C SER A 237 5.41 11.90 11.30
N TRP A 238 4.42 11.02 11.47
CA TRP A 238 4.11 9.97 10.51
C TRP A 238 3.13 10.40 9.42
N LEU A 239 2.08 11.16 9.75
CA LEU A 239 1.11 11.66 8.78
C LEU A 239 1.74 12.52 7.67
N TYR A 240 2.84 13.18 7.98
CA TYR A 240 3.54 14.10 7.06
C TYR A 240 4.93 13.61 6.68
N ARG A 241 5.29 12.40 7.08
CA ARG A 241 6.57 11.79 6.72
C ARG A 241 6.57 11.47 5.22
N PRO A 242 7.55 11.96 4.45
CA PRO A 242 7.72 11.55 3.07
C PRO A 242 8.11 10.08 3.01
N THR A 243 7.57 9.34 2.05
CA THR A 243 7.96 7.96 1.81
C THR A 243 9.39 7.92 1.29
N VAL A 244 10.26 7.17 1.96
CA VAL A 244 11.69 7.05 1.59
C VAL A 244 11.83 6.00 0.51
N GLU A 245 11.43 6.32 -0.72
CA GLU A 245 11.83 5.54 -1.88
C GLU A 245 13.15 6.10 -2.40
N LYS A 246 14.11 5.22 -2.64
CA LYS A 246 15.43 5.60 -3.17
C LYS A 246 15.35 5.83 -4.70
N TRP A 247 14.65 6.90 -5.12
CA TRP A 247 14.56 7.19 -6.54
C TRP A 247 15.80 7.89 -7.07
N ASP A 248 16.23 9.02 -6.52
CA ASP A 248 17.44 9.76 -6.88
C ASP A 248 17.84 10.59 -5.68
N ASN A 249 18.55 10.00 -4.75
CA ASN A 249 19.21 10.66 -3.63
C ASN A 249 18.59 12.01 -3.18
N PRO A 250 17.33 12.07 -2.80
CA PRO A 250 16.75 13.31 -2.31
C PRO A 250 17.25 13.50 -0.88
N LYS A 251 18.03 14.53 -0.67
CA LYS A 251 18.16 15.11 0.67
C LYS A 251 16.79 15.67 1.01
N ILE A 252 16.00 14.89 1.74
CA ILE A 252 14.65 15.26 2.14
C ILE A 252 14.74 16.40 3.12
N SER A 253 14.36 17.59 2.68
CA SER A 253 14.22 18.75 3.54
C SER A 253 12.95 18.61 4.38
N THR A 254 13.10 18.51 5.70
CA THR A 254 12.03 18.48 6.70
C THR A 254 11.20 19.77 6.78
N THR A 255 11.49 20.77 5.96
CA THR A 255 10.96 22.15 6.08
C THR A 255 9.54 22.33 5.49
N ARG A 256 8.87 21.29 4.98
CA ARG A 256 7.65 21.43 4.17
C ARG A 256 6.33 20.94 4.74
N VAL A 257 6.27 20.66 6.03
CA VAL A 257 5.04 20.25 6.72
C VAL A 257 3.90 21.29 6.60
N LYS A 258 4.21 22.58 6.37
CA LYS A 258 3.20 23.66 6.31
C LYS A 258 2.42 23.77 4.96
N SER A 259 2.96 23.30 3.84
CA SER A 259 2.31 23.48 2.53
C SER A 259 1.26 22.40 2.18
N ILE A 260 1.38 21.21 2.75
CA ILE A 260 0.46 20.09 2.49
C ILE A 260 -0.92 20.32 3.14
N LYS A 261 -1.01 21.10 4.21
CA LYS A 261 -2.30 21.50 4.82
C LYS A 261 -3.19 22.33 3.89
N SER A 262 -2.63 23.10 2.96
CA SER A 262 -3.41 23.93 2.03
C SER A 262 -3.96 23.13 0.84
N VAL A 263 -3.22 22.14 0.35
CA VAL A 263 -3.63 21.33 -0.82
C VAL A 263 -4.75 20.35 -0.47
N ARG A 264 -4.76 19.77 0.75
CA ARG A 264 -5.87 18.91 1.19
C ARG A 264 -7.18 19.65 1.45
N LYS A 265 -7.12 20.92 1.91
CA LYS A 265 -8.34 21.76 2.04
C LYS A 265 -8.99 22.04 0.70
N THR A 266 -8.21 22.26 -0.35
CA THR A 266 -8.72 22.56 -1.70
C THR A 266 -9.33 21.32 -2.38
N SER A 267 -8.76 20.13 -2.18
CA SER A 267 -9.32 18.90 -2.75
C SER A 267 -10.59 18.41 -2.01
N GLN A 268 -10.70 18.62 -0.70
CA GLN A 268 -11.94 18.34 0.03
C GLN A 268 -13.07 19.32 -0.31
N LEU A 269 -12.77 20.60 -0.52
CA LEU A 269 -13.77 21.58 -0.99
C LEU A 269 -14.25 21.27 -2.42
N ALA A 270 -13.36 20.82 -3.31
CA ALA A 270 -13.72 20.45 -4.68
C ALA A 270 -14.58 19.16 -4.77
N MET A 271 -14.51 18.27 -3.79
CA MET A 271 -15.41 17.10 -3.70
C MET A 271 -16.79 17.44 -3.14
N LEU A 272 -16.88 18.44 -2.25
CA LEU A 272 -18.16 18.87 -1.66
C LEU A 272 -19.02 19.73 -2.60
N THR A 273 -18.42 20.37 -3.62
CA THR A 273 -19.14 21.18 -4.60
C THR A 273 -19.68 20.38 -5.80
N LYS A 274 -19.24 19.11 -6.01
CA LYS A 274 -19.74 18.26 -7.10
C LYS A 274 -20.98 17.41 -6.75
N HIS A 275 -21.52 17.51 -5.55
CA HIS A 275 -22.76 16.81 -5.13
C HIS A 275 -23.97 17.74 -4.95
N ARG A 276 -23.90 18.99 -5.47
CA ARG A 276 -25.05 19.91 -5.52
C ARG A 276 -25.20 20.51 -6.93
N ALA A 277 -25.46 19.66 -7.90
CA ALA A 277 -26.06 20.05 -9.18
C ALA A 277 -26.75 18.80 -9.75
#